data_3e7556afaf7f880d7c390d97fd1b15e3
#
_entry.id   3e7556afaf7f880d7c390d97fd1b15e3
#
_cell.length_a   1.000
_cell.length_b   1.000
_cell.length_c   1.000
_cell.angle_alpha   90.00
_cell.angle_beta   90.00
_cell.angle_gamma   90.00
#
_symmetry.space_group_name_H-M   'P 1'
#
loop_
_entity.id
_entity.type
_entity.pdbx_description
1 polymer ?
#
loop_
_entity_poly.entity_id
_entity_poly.type
_entity_poly.pdbx_seq_one_letter_code
_entity_poly.pdbx_strand_id
1 'polypeptide(L)'
;MRKNRKNTSHTRKKRICMTAFLLVGSIMLGGCKVKKEAADSELPEIVIGIDYFEPYSYQTSDGEYKGIDVELATEAFHRIGYQPKFEKVVWEDKNELLEDGTIDCLWSCYSMTGREDKYQWAGPYLYSRQMVVVKRESEIETLQDLKGKRVAVQATTKAEDLFLHNIESELPQVEQVNCFSSPTEIYAALRKNYVDAIAGHEAMLSSLVKDSKGAYRMLEESPYKSELGIAFKKGTHEEIAEELTETLKEMQSDGITKEIVTNYGLDADEILPEGEGK
;
A
#
# COMPACT_ATOMS: atom_id res chain seq x y z
N MET A 1 59.55 -10.66 -59.70
CA MET A 1 59.11 -11.11 -61.04
C MET A 1 57.79 -10.36 -61.36
N ARG A 2 57.88 -9.38 -62.23
CA ARG A 2 57.31 -9.35 -63.63
C ARG A 2 55.81 -9.50 -63.59
N LYS A 3 54.91 -8.64 -64.17
CA LYS A 3 54.96 -7.56 -65.17
C LYS A 3 53.57 -6.99 -65.26
N ASN A 4 53.30 -5.66 -65.27
CA ASN A 4 53.04 -4.81 -66.45
C ASN A 4 51.95 -5.36 -67.39
N ARG A 5 50.87 -4.56 -67.66
CA ARG A 5 50.82 -3.46 -68.64
C ARG A 5 49.35 -3.04 -68.83
N LYS A 6 48.99 -1.76 -68.66
CA LYS A 6 48.80 -0.77 -69.74
C LYS A 6 47.54 -0.90 -70.61
N ASN A 7 46.77 0.12 -70.58
CA ASN A 7 46.42 1.10 -71.62
C ASN A 7 45.09 0.80 -72.33
N THR A 8 44.23 1.66 -72.74
CA THR A 8 44.22 3.05 -73.21
C THR A 8 42.78 3.50 -73.41
N SER A 9 42.48 4.71 -73.07
CA SER A 9 41.74 5.76 -73.73
C SER A 9 40.85 5.45 -74.94
N HIS A 10 39.65 6.00 -74.97
CA HIS A 10 39.23 6.86 -76.13
C HIS A 10 38.03 7.74 -75.81
N THR A 11 38.27 8.98 -75.89
CA THR A 11 37.35 10.14 -75.99
C THR A 11 36.49 10.04 -77.24
N ARG A 12 35.21 10.45 -77.16
CA ARG A 12 34.53 11.18 -78.23
C ARG A 12 33.40 12.04 -77.68
N LYS A 13 33.56 13.32 -77.96
CA LYS A 13 32.62 14.43 -77.89
C LYS A 13 31.51 14.31 -78.92
N LYS A 14 30.36 14.84 -78.64
CA LYS A 14 29.45 15.72 -79.45
C LYS A 14 28.02 15.45 -79.01
N ARG A 15 27.16 16.34 -78.86
CA ARG A 15 26.72 17.69 -79.18
C ARG A 15 25.28 17.85 -78.72
N ILE A 16 25.06 18.81 -77.95
CA ILE A 16 23.95 19.79 -77.89
C ILE A 16 22.67 19.41 -78.67
N CYS A 17 21.52 19.38 -77.95
CA CYS A 17 20.30 19.96 -78.37
C CYS A 17 19.45 20.41 -77.17
N MET A 18 19.12 21.67 -77.19
CA MET A 18 18.39 22.44 -76.17
C MET A 18 16.91 22.35 -76.57
N THR A 19 16.05 21.90 -75.72
CA THR A 19 14.62 22.19 -75.81
C THR A 19 14.09 22.42 -74.37
N ALA A 20 13.70 23.64 -74.16
CA ALA A 20 12.99 24.12 -72.98
C ALA A 20 11.57 23.55 -72.97
N PHE A 21 11.18 22.98 -71.83
CA PHE A 21 9.77 22.76 -71.52
C PHE A 21 9.52 23.21 -70.08
N LEU A 22 8.81 24.26 -69.91
CA LEU A 22 8.22 24.74 -68.68
C LEU A 22 7.15 23.77 -68.27
N LEU A 23 7.31 23.20 -67.04
CA LEU A 23 6.23 22.57 -66.34
C LEU A 23 6.30 22.97 -64.86
N VAL A 24 5.28 23.71 -64.50
CA VAL A 24 4.90 24.03 -63.12
C VAL A 24 4.77 22.74 -62.32
N GLY A 25 5.62 22.56 -61.34
CA GLY A 25 5.60 21.40 -60.47
C GLY A 25 5.36 21.81 -59.01
N SER A 26 4.26 21.37 -58.53
CA SER A 26 3.76 21.49 -57.15
C SER A 26 4.81 21.16 -56.11
N ILE A 27 5.07 22.08 -55.21
CA ILE A 27 5.84 21.86 -53.99
C ILE A 27 4.97 21.00 -53.08
N MET A 28 5.22 19.70 -53.06
CA MET A 28 4.75 18.80 -52.01
C MET A 28 5.61 19.07 -50.79
N LEU A 29 5.08 19.79 -49.83
CA LEU A 29 5.57 19.82 -48.45
C LEU A 29 5.37 18.42 -47.84
N GLY A 30 6.36 17.59 -48.03
CA GLY A 30 6.49 16.36 -47.26
C GLY A 30 6.77 16.71 -45.80
N GLY A 31 5.69 16.84 -45.01
CA GLY A 31 5.82 16.87 -43.56
C GLY A 31 6.43 15.57 -43.07
N CYS A 32 7.70 15.58 -42.76
CA CYS A 32 8.28 14.56 -41.85
C CYS A 32 7.53 14.65 -40.53
N LYS A 33 6.52 13.79 -40.36
CA LYS A 33 6.08 13.40 -39.03
C LYS A 33 7.27 12.72 -38.39
N VAL A 34 8.05 13.49 -37.64
CA VAL A 34 8.90 12.93 -36.61
C VAL A 34 7.90 12.26 -35.63
N LYS A 35 7.74 10.94 -35.76
CA LYS A 35 7.23 10.14 -34.66
C LYS A 35 8.21 10.40 -33.53
N LYS A 36 7.82 11.25 -32.57
CA LYS A 36 8.38 11.25 -31.26
C LYS A 36 8.03 9.84 -30.73
N GLU A 37 8.96 8.89 -30.86
CA GLU A 37 8.95 7.73 -30.03
C GLU A 37 9.01 8.31 -28.61
N ALA A 38 7.86 8.28 -27.92
CA ALA A 38 7.87 8.41 -26.49
C ALA A 38 8.82 7.29 -26.04
N ALA A 39 9.99 7.66 -25.52
CA ALA A 39 10.76 6.75 -24.74
C ALA A 39 9.79 6.20 -23.70
N ASP A 40 9.60 4.91 -23.69
CA ASP A 40 8.93 4.16 -22.64
C ASP A 40 9.87 4.30 -21.43
N SER A 41 9.81 5.46 -20.77
CA SER A 41 10.53 5.63 -19.51
C SER A 41 9.70 4.86 -18.51
N GLU A 42 10.21 3.72 -18.10
CA GLU A 42 9.69 3.02 -16.93
C GLU A 42 9.53 4.05 -15.82
N LEU A 43 8.35 4.04 -15.18
CA LEU A 43 8.09 4.92 -14.04
C LEU A 43 9.13 4.63 -12.94
N PRO A 44 9.56 5.65 -12.19
CA PRO A 44 10.41 5.41 -11.04
C PRO A 44 9.71 4.47 -10.06
N GLU A 45 10.46 3.49 -9.55
CA GLU A 45 9.94 2.56 -8.53
C GLU A 45 9.81 3.27 -7.19
N ILE A 46 8.79 2.87 -6.41
CA ILE A 46 8.62 3.18 -4.99
C ILE A 46 8.45 1.87 -4.24
N VAL A 47 9.33 1.60 -3.25
CA VAL A 47 9.33 0.34 -2.50
C VAL A 47 8.45 0.47 -1.26
N ILE A 48 7.40 -0.33 -1.20
CA ILE A 48 6.37 -0.30 -0.16
C ILE A 48 6.53 -1.50 0.76
N GLY A 49 6.85 -1.27 2.02
CA GLY A 49 6.87 -2.31 3.05
C GLY A 49 5.47 -2.70 3.48
N ILE A 50 5.16 -4.00 3.39
CA ILE A 50 3.88 -4.57 3.83
C ILE A 50 4.11 -5.80 4.71
N ASP A 51 3.21 -6.04 5.67
CA ASP A 51 3.12 -7.31 6.43
C ASP A 51 1.97 -8.16 5.87
N TYR A 52 1.92 -9.42 6.29
CA TYR A 52 0.76 -10.26 6.03
C TYR A 52 -0.39 -9.91 6.99
N PHE A 53 -1.33 -9.12 6.49
CA PHE A 53 -2.42 -8.56 7.28
C PHE A 53 -3.73 -8.52 6.50
N GLU A 54 -4.32 -9.70 6.26
CA GLU A 54 -5.58 -9.83 5.51
C GLU A 54 -6.76 -9.15 6.23
N PRO A 55 -7.63 -8.39 5.53
CA PRO A 55 -7.73 -8.21 4.07
C PRO A 55 -6.95 -7.02 3.50
N TYR A 56 -6.10 -6.34 4.28
CA TYR A 56 -5.38 -5.15 3.84
C TYR A 56 -4.20 -5.47 2.91
N SER A 57 -3.36 -6.42 3.30
CA SER A 57 -2.20 -6.87 2.52
C SER A 57 -1.92 -8.34 2.77
N TYR A 58 -1.79 -9.12 1.71
CA TYR A 58 -1.45 -10.54 1.78
C TYR A 58 -0.85 -11.02 0.46
N GLN A 59 -0.21 -12.18 0.51
CA GLN A 59 0.35 -12.81 -0.67
C GLN A 59 -0.45 -14.07 -1.00
N THR A 60 -0.86 -14.20 -2.24
CA THR A 60 -1.56 -15.37 -2.75
C THR A 60 -0.60 -16.57 -2.92
N SER A 61 -1.13 -17.76 -3.16
CA SER A 61 -0.33 -18.98 -3.31
C SER A 61 0.60 -18.98 -4.52
N ASP A 62 0.33 -18.14 -5.52
CA ASP A 62 1.16 -17.90 -6.72
C ASP A 62 2.15 -16.75 -6.54
N GLY A 63 2.20 -16.16 -5.35
CA GLY A 63 3.17 -15.13 -4.99
C GLY A 63 2.74 -13.70 -5.29
N GLU A 64 1.52 -13.47 -5.79
CA GLU A 64 1.00 -12.15 -6.07
C GLU A 64 0.56 -11.44 -4.79
N TYR A 65 0.88 -10.16 -4.64
CA TYR A 65 0.38 -9.34 -3.55
C TYR A 65 -1.03 -8.85 -3.85
N LYS A 66 -1.92 -8.94 -2.84
CA LYS A 66 -3.33 -8.50 -2.90
C LYS A 66 -3.76 -7.86 -1.59
N GLY A 67 -4.91 -7.22 -1.64
CA GLY A 67 -5.55 -6.59 -0.49
C GLY A 67 -5.88 -5.12 -0.72
N ILE A 68 -6.63 -4.56 0.21
CA ILE A 68 -7.11 -3.18 0.15
C ILE A 68 -5.94 -2.20 -0.01
N ASP A 69 -4.90 -2.35 0.81
CA ASP A 69 -3.74 -1.47 0.80
C ASP A 69 -2.93 -1.62 -0.48
N VAL A 70 -2.83 -2.85 -1.01
CA VAL A 70 -2.13 -3.13 -2.27
C VAL A 70 -2.84 -2.48 -3.46
N GLU A 71 -4.17 -2.58 -3.54
CA GLU A 71 -4.95 -1.98 -4.62
C GLU A 71 -4.96 -0.45 -4.52
N LEU A 72 -5.16 0.11 -3.32
CA LEU A 72 -5.10 1.54 -3.09
C LEU A 72 -3.71 2.11 -3.42
N ALA A 73 -2.64 1.45 -2.97
CA ALA A 73 -1.28 1.88 -3.26
C ALA A 73 -0.96 1.84 -4.75
N THR A 74 -1.39 0.78 -5.44
CA THR A 74 -1.17 0.63 -6.88
C THR A 74 -1.83 1.77 -7.64
N GLU A 75 -3.09 2.06 -7.39
CA GLU A 75 -3.81 3.15 -8.05
C GLU A 75 -3.22 4.52 -7.69
N ALA A 76 -2.99 4.79 -6.40
CA ALA A 76 -2.51 6.07 -5.93
C ALA A 76 -1.12 6.41 -6.49
N PHE A 77 -0.16 5.48 -6.40
CA PHE A 77 1.18 5.71 -6.92
C PHE A 77 1.24 5.82 -8.43
N HIS A 78 0.41 5.07 -9.17
CA HIS A 78 0.31 5.25 -10.63
C HIS A 78 -0.21 6.64 -11.00
N ARG A 79 -1.16 7.21 -10.25
CA ARG A 79 -1.67 8.57 -10.51
C ARG A 79 -0.59 9.64 -10.35
N ILE A 80 0.32 9.46 -9.39
CA ILE A 80 1.43 10.40 -9.16
C ILE A 80 2.71 10.02 -9.91
N GLY A 81 2.64 9.05 -10.83
CA GLY A 81 3.72 8.71 -11.76
C GLY A 81 4.81 7.81 -11.21
N TYR A 82 4.50 6.96 -10.24
CA TYR A 82 5.40 5.94 -9.69
C TYR A 82 4.92 4.52 -9.98
N GLN A 83 5.86 3.58 -10.05
CA GLN A 83 5.60 2.15 -10.11
C GLN A 83 5.76 1.55 -8.71
N PRO A 84 4.67 1.13 -8.05
CA PRO A 84 4.79 0.51 -6.73
C PRO A 84 5.41 -0.87 -6.80
N LYS A 85 6.33 -1.14 -5.87
CA LYS A 85 6.96 -2.42 -5.65
C LYS A 85 6.74 -2.85 -4.21
N PHE A 86 6.05 -3.95 -4.01
CA PHE A 86 5.72 -4.44 -2.67
C PHE A 86 6.81 -5.36 -2.15
N GLU A 87 7.27 -5.11 -0.92
CA GLU A 87 8.22 -5.94 -0.20
C GLU A 87 7.63 -6.38 1.12
N LYS A 88 7.65 -7.70 1.35
CA LYS A 88 7.21 -8.24 2.63
C LYS A 88 8.24 -7.95 3.71
N VAL A 89 7.80 -7.34 4.79
CA VAL A 89 8.65 -7.03 5.94
C VAL A 89 8.26 -7.86 7.16
N VAL A 90 9.22 -8.10 8.04
CA VAL A 90 8.94 -8.51 9.43
C VAL A 90 8.50 -7.24 10.16
N TRP A 91 7.28 -7.24 10.72
CA TRP A 91 6.67 -6.02 11.25
C TRP A 91 7.49 -5.33 12.34
N GLU A 92 8.21 -6.09 13.13
CA GLU A 92 9.09 -5.56 14.18
C GLU A 92 10.28 -4.78 13.62
N ASP A 93 10.76 -5.15 12.42
CA ASP A 93 11.93 -4.56 11.77
C ASP A 93 11.56 -3.33 10.90
N LYS A 94 10.27 -2.99 10.75
CA LYS A 94 9.77 -1.96 9.83
C LYS A 94 10.46 -0.62 9.96
N ASN A 95 10.81 -0.21 11.19
CA ASN A 95 11.46 1.08 11.43
C ASN A 95 12.91 1.09 10.96
N GLU A 96 13.64 -0.01 11.15
CA GLU A 96 15.02 -0.15 10.67
C GLU A 96 15.06 -0.13 9.14
N LEU A 97 14.16 -0.88 8.49
CA LEU A 97 14.05 -0.94 7.03
C LEU A 97 13.68 0.42 6.40
N LEU A 98 12.85 1.20 7.10
CA LEU A 98 12.50 2.55 6.68
C LEU A 98 13.65 3.54 6.89
N GLU A 99 14.39 3.41 8.00
CA GLU A 99 15.52 4.28 8.32
C GLU A 99 16.72 4.06 7.41
N ASP A 100 17.01 2.83 7.02
CA ASP A 100 18.14 2.50 6.13
C ASP A 100 17.82 2.63 4.63
N GLY A 101 16.53 2.86 4.29
CA GLY A 101 16.08 3.04 2.92
C GLY A 101 15.88 1.73 2.14
N THR A 102 15.79 0.59 2.81
CA THR A 102 15.40 -0.69 2.18
C THR A 102 13.98 -0.61 1.64
N ILE A 103 13.10 0.13 2.33
CA ILE A 103 11.77 0.50 1.87
C ILE A 103 11.62 2.03 1.91
N ASP A 104 10.84 2.59 0.99
CA ASP A 104 10.57 4.02 0.93
C ASP A 104 9.43 4.41 1.87
N CYS A 105 8.42 3.55 2.00
CA CYS A 105 7.29 3.77 2.89
C CYS A 105 6.69 2.47 3.42
N LEU A 106 5.86 2.61 4.47
CA LEU A 106 5.04 1.54 5.03
C LEU A 106 3.58 1.80 4.68
N TRP A 107 2.91 0.82 4.05
CA TRP A 107 1.48 0.86 3.77
C TRP A 107 0.86 -0.51 4.09
N SER A 108 0.49 -0.74 5.33
CA SER A 108 -0.05 -2.01 5.83
C SER A 108 -0.94 -1.78 7.06
N CYS A 109 -2.11 -1.21 6.85
CA CYS A 109 -3.09 -0.90 7.91
C CYS A 109 -2.45 -0.16 9.10
N TYR A 110 -1.55 0.80 8.81
CA TYR A 110 -0.72 1.40 9.84
C TYR A 110 -1.39 2.60 10.50
N SER A 111 -1.64 2.49 11.81
CA SER A 111 -2.26 3.55 12.61
C SER A 111 -1.37 4.78 12.68
N MET A 112 -1.86 5.91 12.17
CA MET A 112 -1.23 7.21 12.23
C MET A 112 -1.46 7.87 13.59
N THR A 113 -2.68 7.75 14.13
CA THR A 113 -3.10 8.36 15.39
C THR A 113 -2.18 8.01 16.56
N GLY A 114 -1.64 9.05 17.24
CA GLY A 114 -0.66 8.91 18.32
C GLY A 114 0.77 8.62 17.87
N ARG A 115 1.04 8.76 16.57
CA ARG A 115 2.37 8.62 15.96
C ARG A 115 2.70 9.73 14.96
N GLU A 116 1.95 10.82 14.98
CA GLU A 116 2.03 11.93 14.03
C GLU A 116 3.44 12.51 13.96
N ASP A 117 4.12 12.57 15.10
CA ASP A 117 5.49 13.10 15.18
C ASP A 117 6.59 12.11 14.80
N LYS A 118 6.27 10.82 14.60
CA LYS A 118 7.29 9.79 14.38
C LYS A 118 7.69 9.63 12.92
N TYR A 119 6.79 9.96 12.00
CA TYR A 119 6.96 9.72 10.56
C TYR A 119 6.61 10.96 9.75
N GLN A 120 6.97 10.95 8.48
CA GLN A 120 6.34 11.78 7.47
C GLN A 120 5.14 11.01 6.95
N TRP A 121 3.93 11.54 7.13
CA TRP A 121 2.68 10.84 6.81
C TRP A 121 2.04 11.33 5.53
N ALA A 122 1.45 10.39 4.77
CA ALA A 122 0.41 10.67 3.80
C ALA A 122 -0.92 10.06 4.27
N GLY A 123 -2.03 10.69 3.94
CA GLY A 123 -3.37 10.29 4.38
C GLY A 123 -3.99 11.27 5.38
N PRO A 124 -4.96 10.84 6.20
CA PRO A 124 -5.46 9.46 6.35
C PRO A 124 -6.20 8.95 5.11
N TYR A 125 -6.13 7.63 4.87
CA TYR A 125 -6.85 7.01 3.75
C TYR A 125 -8.07 6.20 4.19
N LEU A 126 -8.06 5.62 5.39
CA LEU A 126 -9.16 4.89 6.01
C LEU A 126 -9.16 5.10 7.53
N TYR A 127 -10.27 4.74 8.16
CA TYR A 127 -10.33 4.50 9.61
C TYR A 127 -10.34 3.00 9.91
N SER A 128 -9.84 2.64 11.08
CA SER A 128 -9.96 1.30 11.63
C SER A 128 -10.20 1.34 13.12
N ARG A 129 -11.08 0.47 13.62
CA ARG A 129 -11.27 0.29 15.06
C ARG A 129 -10.34 -0.80 15.57
N GLN A 130 -9.83 -0.62 16.79
CA GLN A 130 -9.23 -1.71 17.54
C GLN A 130 -10.36 -2.46 18.23
N MET A 131 -10.37 -3.78 18.14
CA MET A 131 -11.43 -4.60 18.71
C MET A 131 -10.82 -5.71 19.56
N VAL A 132 -11.67 -6.36 20.36
CA VAL A 132 -11.30 -7.51 21.19
C VAL A 132 -12.14 -8.70 20.78
N VAL A 133 -11.49 -9.86 20.59
CA VAL A 133 -12.14 -11.13 20.30
C VAL A 133 -11.87 -12.12 21.42
N VAL A 134 -12.92 -12.82 21.81
CA VAL A 134 -12.90 -13.86 22.83
C VAL A 134 -13.54 -15.14 22.28
N LYS A 135 -13.39 -16.25 22.98
CA LYS A 135 -14.16 -17.46 22.68
C LYS A 135 -15.65 -17.24 22.91
N ARG A 136 -16.47 -17.91 22.14
CA ARG A 136 -17.93 -17.79 22.23
C ARG A 136 -18.46 -18.05 23.64
N GLU A 137 -17.91 -19.03 24.33
CA GLU A 137 -18.28 -19.44 25.69
C GLU A 137 -17.62 -18.61 26.80
N SER A 138 -16.82 -17.59 26.47
CA SER A 138 -16.16 -16.71 27.44
C SER A 138 -17.19 -15.89 28.23
N GLU A 139 -16.93 -15.68 29.52
CA GLU A 139 -17.69 -14.79 30.40
C GLU A 139 -17.29 -13.31 30.21
N ILE A 140 -16.32 -12.99 29.38
CA ILE A 140 -15.90 -11.62 29.08
C ILE A 140 -16.91 -11.00 28.11
N GLU A 141 -17.75 -10.10 28.58
CA GLU A 141 -18.78 -9.44 27.79
C GLU A 141 -18.41 -7.98 27.43
N THR A 142 -17.65 -7.32 28.32
CA THR A 142 -17.26 -5.91 28.20
C THR A 142 -15.74 -5.76 28.26
N LEU A 143 -15.22 -4.58 27.91
CA LEU A 143 -13.79 -4.27 28.08
C LEU A 143 -13.36 -4.31 29.55
N GLN A 144 -14.25 -3.99 30.50
CA GLN A 144 -13.94 -4.04 31.91
C GLN A 144 -13.73 -5.46 32.45
N ASP A 145 -14.32 -6.48 31.83
CA ASP A 145 -14.15 -7.89 32.18
C ASP A 145 -12.75 -8.43 31.79
N LEU A 146 -11.97 -7.65 31.05
CA LEU A 146 -10.57 -7.95 30.77
C LEU A 146 -9.66 -7.80 31.99
N LYS A 147 -10.17 -7.20 33.09
CA LYS A 147 -9.40 -7.06 34.32
C LYS A 147 -8.89 -8.42 34.81
N GLY A 148 -7.57 -8.54 34.98
CA GLY A 148 -6.93 -9.77 35.42
C GLY A 148 -6.95 -10.91 34.40
N LYS A 149 -7.22 -10.63 33.12
CA LYS A 149 -7.19 -11.59 32.01
C LYS A 149 -5.87 -11.50 31.24
N ARG A 150 -5.55 -12.54 30.49
CA ARG A 150 -4.39 -12.59 29.60
C ARG A 150 -4.85 -12.19 28.19
N VAL A 151 -4.20 -11.18 27.62
CA VAL A 151 -4.51 -10.66 26.28
C VAL A 151 -3.33 -10.89 25.35
N ALA A 152 -3.58 -11.28 24.09
CA ALA A 152 -2.56 -11.32 23.06
C ALA A 152 -2.78 -10.22 22.02
N VAL A 153 -1.67 -9.62 21.59
CA VAL A 153 -1.59 -8.57 20.57
C VAL A 153 -0.42 -8.84 19.63
N GLN A 154 -0.44 -8.27 18.44
CA GLN A 154 0.76 -8.25 17.61
C GLN A 154 1.73 -7.19 18.13
N ALA A 155 3.02 -7.55 18.17
CA ALA A 155 4.10 -6.69 18.62
C ALA A 155 4.19 -5.43 17.74
N THR A 156 4.56 -4.31 18.35
CA THR A 156 4.76 -2.98 17.72
C THR A 156 3.53 -2.42 16.98
N THR A 157 2.33 -2.89 17.35
CA THR A 157 1.05 -2.40 16.81
C THR A 157 0.37 -1.41 17.76
N LYS A 158 -0.75 -0.79 17.30
CA LYS A 158 -1.58 0.06 18.17
C LYS A 158 -2.23 -0.73 19.30
N ALA A 159 -2.57 -1.99 19.09
CA ALA A 159 -3.10 -2.85 20.14
C ALA A 159 -2.10 -3.06 21.28
N GLU A 160 -0.81 -3.24 20.97
CA GLU A 160 0.24 -3.28 22.01
C GLU A 160 0.32 -1.97 22.77
N ASP A 161 0.34 -0.82 22.08
CA ASP A 161 0.38 0.50 22.72
C ASP A 161 -0.79 0.67 23.73
N LEU A 162 -1.99 0.21 23.37
CA LEU A 162 -3.18 0.31 24.20
C LEU A 162 -3.11 -0.61 25.45
N PHE A 163 -2.74 -1.88 25.26
CA PHE A 163 -2.81 -2.88 26.32
C PHE A 163 -1.54 -2.95 27.17
N LEU A 164 -0.36 -2.77 26.59
CA LEU A 164 0.91 -2.85 27.31
C LEU A 164 1.31 -1.50 27.91
N HIS A 165 1.13 -0.43 27.17
CA HIS A 165 1.55 0.92 27.57
C HIS A 165 0.40 1.77 28.09
N ASN A 166 -0.85 1.31 27.98
CA ASN A 166 -2.08 1.99 28.40
C ASN A 166 -2.18 3.44 27.84
N ILE A 167 -1.73 3.60 26.59
CA ILE A 167 -1.72 4.89 25.93
C ILE A 167 -3.15 5.23 25.47
N GLU A 168 -3.69 6.37 25.92
CA GLU A 168 -4.98 6.92 25.49
C GLU A 168 -6.17 5.96 25.64
N SER A 169 -6.14 5.04 26.59
CA SER A 169 -7.21 4.07 26.80
C SER A 169 -7.69 4.02 28.26
N GLU A 170 -9.00 3.77 28.43
CA GLU A 170 -9.63 3.46 29.70
C GLU A 170 -9.68 1.95 29.98
N LEU A 171 -8.77 1.20 29.40
CA LEU A 171 -8.70 -0.25 29.55
C LEU A 171 -8.36 -0.63 31.00
N PRO A 172 -8.98 -1.68 31.52
CA PRO A 172 -8.63 -2.20 32.84
C PRO A 172 -7.24 -2.82 32.85
N GLN A 173 -6.64 -2.91 34.03
CA GLN A 173 -5.38 -3.61 34.18
C GLN A 173 -5.57 -5.11 33.91
N VAL A 174 -4.96 -5.61 32.84
CA VAL A 174 -4.94 -7.02 32.51
C VAL A 174 -3.87 -7.77 33.33
N GLU A 175 -3.97 -9.08 33.48
CA GLU A 175 -2.94 -9.89 34.14
C GLU A 175 -1.63 -9.91 33.35
N GLN A 176 -1.75 -10.11 32.03
CA GLN A 176 -0.60 -10.23 31.14
C GLN A 176 -0.96 -9.81 29.72
N VAL A 177 -0.07 -9.06 29.09
CA VAL A 177 -0.09 -8.80 27.64
C VAL A 177 0.98 -9.69 27.00
N ASN A 178 0.56 -10.50 26.03
CA ASN A 178 1.44 -11.39 25.28
C ASN A 178 1.59 -10.82 23.85
N CYS A 179 2.79 -10.36 23.52
CA CYS A 179 3.10 -9.81 22.20
C CYS A 179 3.65 -10.92 21.31
N PHE A 180 3.08 -11.06 20.12
CA PHE A 180 3.48 -12.07 19.12
C PHE A 180 3.86 -11.37 17.81
N SER A 181 4.70 -12.00 17.02
CA SER A 181 5.19 -11.43 15.75
C SER A 181 4.14 -11.45 14.64
N SER A 182 3.13 -12.32 14.72
CA SER A 182 2.15 -12.48 13.65
C SER A 182 0.72 -12.70 14.13
N PRO A 183 -0.30 -12.31 13.33
CA PRO A 183 -1.70 -12.64 13.59
C PRO A 183 -1.96 -14.13 13.76
N THR A 184 -1.28 -14.99 13.01
CA THR A 184 -1.43 -16.46 13.10
C THR A 184 -1.07 -16.99 14.50
N GLU A 185 -0.03 -16.44 15.12
CA GLU A 185 0.38 -16.82 16.47
C GLU A 185 -0.63 -16.35 17.53
N ILE A 186 -1.19 -15.14 17.37
CA ILE A 186 -2.24 -14.60 18.22
C ILE A 186 -3.48 -15.52 18.19
N TYR A 187 -3.91 -15.92 16.98
CA TYR A 187 -5.05 -16.84 16.81
C TYR A 187 -4.76 -18.22 17.42
N ALA A 188 -3.54 -18.71 17.27
CA ALA A 188 -3.13 -19.97 17.90
C ALA A 188 -3.14 -19.88 19.43
N ALA A 189 -2.71 -18.76 20.01
CA ALA A 189 -2.72 -18.54 21.45
C ALA A 189 -4.14 -18.57 22.03
N LEU A 190 -5.11 -17.89 21.39
CA LEU A 190 -6.53 -17.91 21.79
C LEU A 190 -7.12 -19.31 21.64
N ARG A 191 -6.87 -19.98 20.52
CA ARG A 191 -7.38 -21.33 20.26
C ARG A 191 -6.89 -22.34 21.30
N LYS A 192 -5.63 -22.22 21.74
CA LYS A 192 -4.99 -23.13 22.69
C LYS A 192 -5.18 -22.75 24.17
N ASN A 193 -5.97 -21.71 24.46
CA ASN A 193 -6.18 -21.20 25.83
C ASN A 193 -4.91 -20.62 26.50
N TYR A 194 -3.92 -20.20 25.74
CA TYR A 194 -2.77 -19.50 26.30
C TYR A 194 -3.14 -18.09 26.74
N VAL A 195 -4.14 -17.49 26.08
CA VAL A 195 -4.75 -16.20 26.41
C VAL A 195 -6.26 -16.31 26.47
N ASP A 196 -6.89 -15.36 27.13
CA ASP A 196 -8.33 -15.30 27.33
C ASP A 196 -9.02 -14.42 26.27
N ALA A 197 -8.27 -13.46 25.73
CA ALA A 197 -8.70 -12.55 24.67
C ALA A 197 -7.56 -12.22 23.71
N ILE A 198 -7.91 -11.74 22.51
CA ILE A 198 -6.98 -11.16 21.54
C ILE A 198 -7.47 -9.79 21.12
N ALA A 199 -6.56 -8.87 20.81
CA ALA A 199 -6.90 -7.55 20.35
C ALA A 199 -6.12 -7.16 19.09
N GLY A 200 -6.76 -6.35 18.24
CA GLY A 200 -6.19 -5.88 16.98
C GLY A 200 -7.22 -5.14 16.11
N HIS A 201 -6.86 -4.86 14.89
CA HIS A 201 -7.75 -4.20 13.95
C HIS A 201 -9.01 -5.02 13.64
N GLU A 202 -10.14 -4.33 13.57
CA GLU A 202 -11.46 -4.93 13.40
C GLU A 202 -11.56 -5.84 12.15
N ALA A 203 -11.09 -5.37 11.00
CA ALA A 203 -11.21 -6.14 9.76
C ALA A 203 -10.47 -7.48 9.83
N MET A 204 -9.26 -7.50 10.42
CA MET A 204 -8.49 -8.73 10.66
C MET A 204 -9.24 -9.69 11.60
N LEU A 205 -9.78 -9.17 12.70
CA LEU A 205 -10.50 -9.96 13.70
C LEU A 205 -11.87 -10.42 13.19
N SER A 206 -12.54 -9.63 12.36
CA SER A 206 -13.80 -9.98 11.71
C SER A 206 -13.65 -11.20 10.80
N SER A 207 -12.58 -11.27 10.03
CA SER A 207 -12.26 -12.44 9.22
C SER A 207 -12.10 -13.70 10.09
N LEU A 208 -11.36 -13.62 11.20
CA LEU A 208 -11.22 -14.72 12.15
C LEU A 208 -12.58 -15.17 12.71
N VAL A 209 -13.41 -14.24 13.15
CA VAL A 209 -14.75 -14.56 13.73
C VAL A 209 -15.63 -15.23 12.69
N LYS A 210 -15.67 -14.69 11.47
CA LYS A 210 -16.44 -15.23 10.33
C LYS A 210 -16.04 -16.67 10.00
N ASP A 211 -14.75 -16.95 9.94
CA ASP A 211 -14.23 -18.26 9.53
C ASP A 211 -14.28 -19.29 10.66
N SER A 212 -14.50 -18.85 11.89
CA SER A 212 -14.49 -19.68 13.10
C SER A 212 -15.71 -20.59 13.25
N LYS A 213 -16.72 -20.48 12.37
CA LYS A 213 -18.02 -21.20 12.49
C LYS A 213 -18.70 -21.00 13.85
N GLY A 214 -18.54 -19.82 14.44
CA GLY A 214 -19.17 -19.44 15.70
C GLY A 214 -18.36 -19.79 16.94
N ALA A 215 -17.10 -20.22 16.82
CA ALA A 215 -16.22 -20.49 17.96
C ALA A 215 -15.76 -19.24 18.70
N TYR A 216 -15.75 -18.08 18.02
CA TYR A 216 -15.32 -16.80 18.57
C TYR A 216 -16.42 -15.75 18.43
N ARG A 217 -16.31 -14.70 19.22
CA ARG A 217 -17.11 -13.48 19.10
C ARG A 217 -16.25 -12.25 19.40
N MET A 218 -16.61 -11.15 18.78
CA MET A 218 -16.06 -9.83 19.03
C MET A 218 -16.86 -9.15 20.16
N LEU A 219 -16.21 -8.38 21.00
CA LEU A 219 -16.92 -7.50 21.94
C LEU A 219 -17.58 -6.35 21.15
N GLU A 220 -18.69 -5.82 21.67
CA GLU A 220 -19.37 -4.70 21.03
C GLU A 220 -18.59 -3.39 21.20
N GLU A 221 -17.88 -3.27 22.33
CA GLU A 221 -17.09 -2.08 22.64
C GLU A 221 -15.76 -2.08 21.89
N SER A 222 -15.41 -0.93 21.32
CA SER A 222 -14.11 -0.67 20.73
C SER A 222 -13.23 0.12 21.69
N PRO A 223 -12.05 -0.37 22.06
CA PRO A 223 -11.14 0.40 22.90
C PRO A 223 -10.55 1.63 22.20
N TYR A 224 -10.56 1.67 20.88
CA TYR A 224 -9.93 2.75 20.12
C TYR A 224 -10.29 2.77 18.63
N LYS A 225 -10.42 3.98 18.05
CA LYS A 225 -10.51 4.21 16.60
C LYS A 225 -9.26 4.95 16.12
N SER A 226 -8.65 4.46 15.08
CA SER A 226 -7.42 5.02 14.48
C SER A 226 -7.64 5.49 13.06
N GLU A 227 -6.97 6.56 12.70
CA GLU A 227 -6.68 6.92 11.32
C GLU A 227 -5.58 6.03 10.78
N LEU A 228 -5.72 5.55 9.54
CA LEU A 228 -4.70 4.79 8.84
C LEU A 228 -4.00 5.70 7.84
N GLY A 229 -2.67 5.65 7.85
CA GLY A 229 -1.82 6.45 6.97
C GLY A 229 -0.68 5.68 6.37
N ILE A 230 0.00 6.30 5.42
CA ILE A 230 1.22 5.83 4.79
C ILE A 230 2.39 6.52 5.47
N ALA A 231 3.31 5.75 6.04
CA ALA A 231 4.43 6.26 6.79
C ALA A 231 5.72 6.25 5.97
N PHE A 232 6.29 7.42 5.75
CA PHE A 232 7.65 7.61 5.23
C PHE A 232 8.61 7.94 6.38
N LYS A 233 9.90 7.79 6.16
CA LYS A 233 10.91 8.26 7.09
C LYS A 233 10.74 9.75 7.39
N LYS A 234 10.80 10.13 8.64
CA LYS A 234 10.61 11.52 9.08
C LYS A 234 11.56 12.47 8.37
N GLY A 235 11.00 13.54 7.78
CA GLY A 235 11.77 14.57 7.06
C GLY A 235 12.27 14.13 5.69
N THR A 236 11.68 13.08 5.12
CA THR A 236 11.93 12.66 3.74
C THR A 236 10.61 12.53 2.97
N HIS A 237 10.66 12.55 1.64
CA HIS A 237 9.50 12.34 0.77
C HIS A 237 8.32 13.30 1.04
N GLU A 238 8.57 14.51 1.51
CA GLU A 238 7.51 15.48 1.88
C GLU A 238 6.59 15.78 0.68
N GLU A 239 7.17 16.07 -0.50
CA GLU A 239 6.40 16.35 -1.72
C GLU A 239 5.55 15.13 -2.14
N ILE A 240 6.09 13.93 -2.08
CA ILE A 240 5.36 12.68 -2.40
C ILE A 240 4.23 12.45 -1.39
N ALA A 241 4.48 12.69 -0.10
CA ALA A 241 3.48 12.50 0.94
C ALA A 241 2.31 13.48 0.80
N GLU A 242 2.59 14.73 0.43
CA GLU A 242 1.56 15.74 0.15
C GLU A 242 0.75 15.38 -1.08
N GLU A 243 1.40 15.06 -2.21
CA GLU A 243 0.75 14.68 -3.47
C GLU A 243 -0.08 13.39 -3.30
N LEU A 244 0.45 12.41 -2.56
CA LEU A 244 -0.26 11.17 -2.25
C LEU A 244 -1.50 11.44 -1.39
N THR A 245 -1.42 12.35 -0.42
CA THR A 245 -2.57 12.75 0.42
C THR A 245 -3.70 13.33 -0.42
N GLU A 246 -3.39 14.25 -1.34
CA GLU A 246 -4.40 14.82 -2.25
C GLU A 246 -4.96 13.76 -3.20
N THR A 247 -4.12 12.88 -3.74
CA THR A 247 -4.54 11.77 -4.60
C THR A 247 -5.50 10.82 -3.89
N LEU A 248 -5.27 10.52 -2.61
CA LEU A 248 -6.17 9.69 -1.80
C LEU A 248 -7.54 10.35 -1.60
N LYS A 249 -7.60 11.67 -1.42
CA LYS A 249 -8.86 12.42 -1.38
C LYS A 249 -9.60 12.38 -2.71
N GLU A 250 -8.88 12.52 -3.83
CA GLU A 250 -9.45 12.36 -5.17
C GLU A 250 -10.04 10.97 -5.38
N MET A 251 -9.29 9.89 -5.00
CA MET A 251 -9.75 8.50 -5.08
C MET A 251 -10.99 8.24 -4.23
N GLN A 252 -11.11 8.91 -3.09
CA GLN A 252 -12.33 8.87 -2.27
C GLN A 252 -13.49 9.60 -2.98
N SER A 253 -13.24 10.76 -3.55
CA SER A 253 -14.24 11.58 -4.23
C SER A 253 -14.77 10.95 -5.52
N ASP A 254 -13.92 10.28 -6.30
CA ASP A 254 -14.30 9.58 -7.53
C ASP A 254 -14.87 8.17 -7.28
N GLY A 255 -14.88 7.72 -6.02
CA GLY A 255 -15.50 6.48 -5.58
C GLY A 255 -14.62 5.23 -5.67
N ILE A 256 -13.40 5.33 -6.17
CA ILE A 256 -12.49 4.16 -6.30
C ILE A 256 -12.16 3.57 -4.94
N THR A 257 -11.89 4.41 -3.93
CA THR A 257 -11.65 3.92 -2.57
C THR A 257 -12.84 3.12 -2.04
N LYS A 258 -14.07 3.62 -2.25
CA LYS A 258 -15.30 2.93 -1.85
C LYS A 258 -15.47 1.60 -2.58
N GLU A 259 -15.21 1.56 -3.87
CA GLU A 259 -15.29 0.34 -4.68
C GLU A 259 -14.31 -0.73 -4.15
N ILE A 260 -13.02 -0.38 -3.99
CA ILE A 260 -11.99 -1.29 -3.49
C ILE A 260 -12.40 -1.86 -2.13
N VAL A 261 -12.72 -1.02 -1.16
CA VAL A 261 -13.08 -1.42 0.21
C VAL A 261 -14.29 -2.37 0.21
N THR A 262 -15.33 -2.05 -0.57
CA THR A 262 -16.55 -2.87 -0.66
C THR A 262 -16.30 -4.23 -1.29
N ASN A 263 -15.38 -4.32 -2.26
CA ASN A 263 -14.99 -5.59 -2.88
C ASN A 263 -14.37 -6.57 -1.86
N TYR A 264 -13.75 -6.06 -0.80
CA TYR A 264 -13.24 -6.86 0.32
C TYR A 264 -14.29 -7.09 1.43
N GLY A 265 -15.53 -6.64 1.23
CA GLY A 265 -16.66 -6.90 2.13
C GLY A 265 -16.67 -6.04 3.39
N LEU A 266 -15.94 -4.92 3.40
CA LEU A 266 -15.98 -3.93 4.47
C LEU A 266 -17.05 -2.88 4.21
N ASP A 267 -17.61 -2.31 5.28
CA ASP A 267 -18.57 -1.21 5.19
C ASP A 267 -17.82 0.10 4.97
N ALA A 268 -17.93 0.62 3.75
CA ALA A 268 -17.24 1.85 3.38
C ALA A 268 -17.74 3.07 4.19
N ASP A 269 -18.99 3.11 4.60
CA ASP A 269 -19.56 4.26 5.33
C ASP A 269 -19.03 4.31 6.79
N GLU A 270 -18.50 3.20 7.33
CA GLU A 270 -17.87 3.12 8.64
C GLU A 270 -16.38 3.46 8.64
N ILE A 271 -15.68 3.19 7.54
CA ILE A 271 -14.21 3.22 7.50
C ILE A 271 -13.62 4.30 6.61
N LEU A 272 -14.41 4.96 5.76
CA LEU A 272 -13.91 6.10 4.97
C LEU A 272 -13.77 7.35 5.85
N PRO A 273 -12.74 8.18 5.63
CA PRO A 273 -12.68 9.52 6.21
C PRO A 273 -13.90 10.34 5.82
N GLU A 274 -14.43 11.13 6.76
CA GLU A 274 -15.51 12.06 6.44
C GLU A 274 -14.96 13.08 5.42
N GLY A 275 -15.63 13.20 4.26
CA GLY A 275 -15.23 14.16 3.24
C GLY A 275 -15.38 15.59 3.82
N GLU A 276 -14.45 16.48 3.53
CA GLU A 276 -14.57 17.89 3.84
C GLU A 276 -15.78 18.46 3.09
N GLY A 277 -16.96 18.45 3.71
CA GLY A 277 -18.15 19.01 3.08
C GLY A 277 -19.49 18.39 3.46
N LYS A 278 -19.77 18.19 4.76
CA LYS A 278 -21.14 18.13 5.27
C LYS A 278 -21.35 19.14 6.37
#